data_6045383be6df9bd78b92891ddcf7ea69
#
_entry.id   6045383be6df9bd78b92891ddcf7ea69
#
_cell.length_a   1.000
_cell.length_b   1.000
_cell.length_c   1.000
_cell.angle_alpha   90.00
_cell.angle_beta   90.00
_cell.angle_gamma   90.00
#
_symmetry.space_group_name_H-M   'P 1'
#
loop_
_entity.id
_entity.type
_entity.pdbx_description
1 polymer ?
#
loop_
_entity_poly.entity_id
_entity_poly.type
_entity_poly.pdbx_seq_one_letter_code
_entity_poly.pdbx_strand_id
1 'polypeptide(L)'
;MEENKIFHLGLCLAGSVSAGSYTAGVLDYLLDALKIWEERKRQNLPDTPTQDVRISVIGGASGGGMTGIIASSILQNEIIPVKFPTSLKEILADQPQNKLYNAWVDMLGEDMFPMMLDTADIDKNKEITSLLNSDFIDKLANKLVKAKENKNRNFPGYIYSPLKVFLTLTNLAGFPYEISYRGNTTLNKYYMAVHNDYACFKLNTDEAEKDEWMPLDFATGKNVETARLAAMATGAFPIFLKSRVLARETREVNKIRWLKYVDPVQGNEYVTQNIDGGILNNEPFEIVRFVLNELTSQPDSTIYNDPDFFKSTILLIDPFPSEKPADFKIDTGFLKTLAYTINCLVGQGRAKPGILASSVNIDLAGQFMIA
;
A
#
# COMPACT_ATOMS: atom_id res chain seq x y z
N MET A 1 -13.28 34.68 8.11
CA MET A 1 -13.28 33.51 7.22
C MET A 1 -12.96 32.35 8.12
N GLU A 2 -13.90 31.46 8.38
CA GLU A 2 -13.61 30.22 9.07
C GLU A 2 -12.57 29.48 8.23
N GLU A 3 -11.44 29.12 8.83
CA GLU A 3 -10.48 28.20 8.21
C GLU A 3 -11.26 26.94 7.80
N ASN A 4 -11.39 26.68 6.50
CA ASN A 4 -11.99 25.47 6.00
C ASN A 4 -11.18 24.32 6.59
N LYS A 5 -11.74 23.66 7.60
CA LYS A 5 -11.07 22.54 8.27
C LYS A 5 -10.93 21.40 7.27
N ILE A 6 -9.69 21.06 6.93
CA ILE A 6 -9.40 19.92 6.06
C ILE A 6 -9.86 18.65 6.77
N PHE A 7 -10.62 17.81 6.06
CA PHE A 7 -10.93 16.46 6.49
C PHE A 7 -9.96 15.49 5.80
N HIS A 8 -9.16 14.79 6.59
CA HIS A 8 -8.11 13.92 6.10
C HIS A 8 -8.63 12.52 5.81
N LEU A 9 -8.42 12.04 4.60
CA LEU A 9 -8.76 10.67 4.18
C LEU A 9 -7.49 9.83 4.11
N GLY A 10 -7.45 8.75 4.88
CA GLY A 10 -6.45 7.71 4.79
C GLY A 10 -6.97 6.53 3.98
N LEU A 11 -6.15 6.01 3.07
CA LEU A 11 -6.47 4.81 2.30
C LEU A 11 -5.65 3.64 2.85
N CYS A 12 -6.33 2.58 3.26
CA CYS A 12 -5.72 1.31 3.64
C CYS A 12 -6.07 0.27 2.59
N LEU A 13 -5.07 -0.13 1.79
CA LEU A 13 -5.23 -1.04 0.66
C LEU A 13 -4.74 -2.43 1.05
N ALA A 14 -5.68 -3.33 1.31
CA ALA A 14 -5.36 -4.69 1.71
C ALA A 14 -4.66 -5.47 0.59
N GLY A 15 -3.86 -6.46 0.97
CA GLY A 15 -3.26 -7.40 0.03
C GLY A 15 -4.33 -8.22 -0.66
N SER A 16 -4.21 -8.35 -1.97
CA SER A 16 -5.32 -8.80 -2.82
C SER A 16 -4.93 -9.88 -3.83
N VAL A 17 -3.70 -10.37 -3.82
CA VAL A 17 -3.20 -11.32 -4.84
C VAL A 17 -3.59 -10.82 -6.25
N SER A 18 -4.47 -11.53 -6.95
CA SER A 18 -4.96 -11.16 -8.29
C SER A 18 -6.16 -10.19 -8.27
N ALA A 19 -6.79 -9.96 -7.12
CA ALA A 19 -7.95 -9.06 -7.00
C ALA A 19 -7.58 -7.58 -6.86
N GLY A 20 -6.35 -7.19 -7.21
CA GLY A 20 -5.94 -5.78 -7.32
C GLY A 20 -6.79 -4.97 -8.30
N SER A 21 -7.49 -5.64 -9.24
CA SER A 21 -8.49 -5.02 -10.12
C SER A 21 -9.64 -4.37 -9.34
N TYR A 22 -10.10 -5.00 -8.25
CA TYR A 22 -11.11 -4.41 -7.37
C TYR A 22 -10.59 -3.13 -6.72
N THR A 23 -9.41 -3.18 -6.11
CA THR A 23 -8.76 -2.03 -5.48
C THR A 23 -8.53 -0.90 -6.50
N ALA A 24 -8.08 -1.24 -7.71
CA ALA A 24 -7.88 -0.29 -8.79
C ALA A 24 -9.19 0.39 -9.21
N GLY A 25 -10.27 -0.37 -9.35
CA GLY A 25 -11.60 0.17 -9.71
C GLY A 25 -12.15 1.11 -8.63
N VAL A 26 -12.00 0.75 -7.35
CA VAL A 26 -12.42 1.64 -6.24
C VAL A 26 -11.61 2.93 -6.24
N LEU A 27 -10.28 2.87 -6.46
CA LEU A 27 -9.46 4.07 -6.54
C LEU A 27 -9.77 4.93 -7.74
N ASP A 28 -10.00 4.32 -8.92
CA ASP A 28 -10.38 5.04 -10.14
C ASP A 28 -11.67 5.85 -9.92
N TYR A 29 -12.68 5.19 -9.35
CA TYR A 29 -13.95 5.85 -9.02
C TYR A 29 -13.81 6.93 -7.95
N LEU A 30 -13.03 6.67 -6.88
CA LEU A 30 -12.81 7.64 -5.80
C LEU A 30 -12.15 8.92 -6.31
N LEU A 31 -11.10 8.78 -7.13
CA LEU A 31 -10.37 9.91 -7.68
C LEU A 31 -11.26 10.74 -8.63
N ASP A 32 -12.08 10.09 -9.44
CA ASP A 32 -13.05 10.77 -10.29
C ASP A 32 -14.13 11.50 -9.48
N ALA A 33 -14.69 10.85 -8.46
CA ALA A 33 -15.68 11.46 -7.57
C ALA A 33 -15.13 12.70 -6.85
N LEU A 34 -13.91 12.64 -6.34
CA LEU A 34 -13.24 13.79 -5.69
C LEU A 34 -12.98 14.92 -6.70
N LYS A 35 -12.55 14.60 -7.93
CA LYS A 35 -12.37 15.58 -9.01
C LYS A 35 -13.68 16.29 -9.33
N ILE A 36 -14.77 15.53 -9.54
CA ILE A 36 -16.10 16.07 -9.82
C ILE A 36 -16.58 16.95 -8.66
N TRP A 37 -16.38 16.49 -7.42
CA TRP A 37 -16.77 17.25 -6.25
C TRP A 37 -16.05 18.60 -6.16
N GLU A 38 -14.73 18.65 -6.36
CA GLU A 38 -13.98 19.91 -6.41
C GLU A 38 -14.45 20.84 -7.53
N GLU A 39 -14.78 20.28 -8.69
CA GLU A 39 -15.27 21.06 -9.81
C GLU A 39 -16.63 21.68 -9.50
N ARG A 40 -17.55 20.90 -8.89
CA ARG A 40 -18.84 21.40 -8.42
C ARG A 40 -18.70 22.51 -7.38
N LYS A 41 -17.76 22.37 -6.42
CA LYS A 41 -17.47 23.43 -5.44
C LYS A 41 -16.99 24.71 -6.12
N ARG A 42 -16.07 24.61 -7.08
CA ARG A 42 -15.58 25.79 -7.83
C ARG A 42 -16.68 26.52 -8.60
N GLN A 43 -17.64 25.77 -9.10
CA GLN A 43 -18.78 26.32 -9.84
C GLN A 43 -19.90 26.81 -8.91
N ASN A 44 -19.77 26.65 -7.58
CA ASN A 44 -20.80 26.98 -6.59
C ASN A 44 -22.16 26.34 -6.92
N LEU A 45 -22.15 25.08 -7.39
CA LEU A 45 -23.37 24.39 -7.74
C LEU A 45 -24.21 24.07 -6.48
N PRO A 46 -25.56 24.17 -6.57
CA PRO A 46 -26.44 23.87 -5.46
C PRO A 46 -26.23 22.42 -4.98
N ASP A 47 -26.56 22.17 -3.72
CA ASP A 47 -26.47 20.87 -3.06
C ASP A 47 -25.06 20.24 -3.08
N THR A 48 -24.03 21.08 -3.20
CA THR A 48 -22.64 20.63 -3.16
C THR A 48 -22.07 20.82 -1.76
N PRO A 49 -21.66 19.74 -1.08
CA PRO A 49 -21.00 19.84 0.23
C PRO A 49 -19.74 20.70 0.14
N THR A 50 -19.52 21.56 1.14
CA THR A 50 -18.43 22.55 1.14
C THR A 50 -17.15 22.05 1.81
N GLN A 51 -17.18 20.87 2.44
CA GLN A 51 -16.02 20.29 3.13
C GLN A 51 -14.80 20.16 2.21
N ASP A 52 -13.63 20.35 2.78
CA ASP A 52 -12.36 20.17 2.09
C ASP A 52 -11.78 18.79 2.46
N VAL A 53 -12.07 17.79 1.65
CA VAL A 53 -11.60 16.41 1.85
C VAL A 53 -10.33 16.17 1.07
N ARG A 54 -9.27 15.67 1.75
CA ARG A 54 -7.98 15.41 1.11
C ARG A 54 -7.44 14.03 1.44
N ILE A 55 -7.01 13.29 0.42
CA ILE A 55 -6.24 12.06 0.59
C ILE A 55 -4.86 12.44 1.15
N SER A 56 -4.56 11.97 2.35
CA SER A 56 -3.37 12.39 3.11
C SER A 56 -2.37 11.27 3.33
N VAL A 57 -2.84 10.03 3.32
CA VAL A 57 -1.99 8.85 3.43
C VAL A 57 -2.57 7.68 2.63
N ILE A 58 -1.69 6.95 1.96
CA ILE A 58 -1.99 5.69 1.28
C ILE A 58 -1.05 4.63 1.86
N GLY A 59 -1.62 3.65 2.55
CA GLY A 59 -0.88 2.48 3.04
C GLY A 59 -1.35 1.23 2.34
N GLY A 60 -0.43 0.38 1.88
CA GLY A 60 -0.84 -0.82 1.18
C GLY A 60 0.11 -2.01 1.35
N ALA A 61 -0.45 -3.20 1.16
CA ALA A 61 0.25 -4.48 1.19
C ALA A 61 0.03 -5.23 -0.14
N SER A 62 1.00 -6.00 -0.60
CA SER A 62 0.87 -6.89 -1.75
C SER A 62 0.24 -6.17 -2.97
N GLY A 63 -0.79 -6.74 -3.59
CA GLY A 63 -1.53 -6.11 -4.69
C GLY A 63 -2.08 -4.72 -4.36
N GLY A 64 -2.51 -4.48 -3.10
CA GLY A 64 -2.92 -3.16 -2.62
C GLY A 64 -1.76 -2.16 -2.62
N GLY A 65 -0.58 -2.57 -2.16
CA GLY A 65 0.63 -1.76 -2.18
C GLY A 65 1.08 -1.41 -3.60
N MET A 66 1.09 -2.40 -4.51
CA MET A 66 1.36 -2.18 -5.94
C MET A 66 0.41 -1.15 -6.53
N THR A 67 -0.90 -1.30 -6.26
CA THR A 67 -1.94 -0.39 -6.74
C THR A 67 -1.77 1.02 -6.17
N GLY A 68 -1.37 1.14 -4.90
CA GLY A 68 -1.08 2.43 -4.26
C GLY A 68 0.05 3.21 -4.93
N ILE A 69 1.15 2.55 -5.32
CA ILE A 69 2.25 3.19 -6.07
C ILE A 69 1.81 3.56 -7.50
N ILE A 70 1.06 2.69 -8.18
CA ILE A 70 0.53 2.98 -9.51
C ILE A 70 -0.40 4.20 -9.44
N ALA A 71 -1.34 4.22 -8.49
CA ALA A 71 -2.22 5.37 -8.26
C ALA A 71 -1.41 6.65 -7.99
N SER A 72 -0.40 6.58 -7.12
CA SER A 72 0.49 7.72 -6.85
C SER A 72 1.17 8.26 -8.10
N SER A 73 1.53 7.39 -9.06
CA SER A 73 2.20 7.76 -10.31
C SER A 73 1.31 8.53 -11.30
N ILE A 74 0.00 8.53 -11.10
CA ILE A 74 -0.95 9.20 -12.00
C ILE A 74 -1.50 10.51 -11.43
N LEU A 75 -1.28 10.82 -10.16
CA LEU A 75 -1.87 11.99 -9.49
C LEU A 75 -1.44 13.34 -10.09
N GLN A 76 -0.27 13.40 -10.72
CA GLN A 76 0.24 14.60 -11.41
C GLN A 76 -0.25 14.73 -12.86
N ASN A 77 -1.08 13.80 -13.33
CA ASN A 77 -1.58 13.78 -14.69
C ASN A 77 -3.10 13.88 -14.67
N GLU A 78 -3.67 14.18 -15.83
CA GLU A 78 -5.12 14.02 -15.98
C GLU A 78 -5.47 12.53 -15.88
N ILE A 79 -6.35 12.21 -14.93
CA ILE A 79 -6.88 10.87 -14.74
C ILE A 79 -8.13 10.77 -15.61
N ILE A 80 -8.11 9.84 -16.55
CA ILE A 80 -9.26 9.49 -17.38
C ILE A 80 -9.87 8.23 -16.75
N PRO A 81 -10.99 8.36 -16.00
CA PRO A 81 -11.61 7.22 -15.36
C PRO A 81 -12.21 6.28 -16.39
N VAL A 82 -12.26 5.00 -16.06
CA VAL A 82 -13.02 4.04 -16.85
C VAL A 82 -14.50 4.31 -16.61
N LYS A 83 -15.16 4.92 -17.59
CA LYS A 83 -16.59 5.18 -17.51
C LYS A 83 -17.36 3.87 -17.56
N PHE A 84 -18.49 3.80 -16.88
CA PHE A 84 -19.44 2.70 -17.04
C PHE A 84 -19.79 2.59 -18.51
N PRO A 85 -19.34 1.54 -19.21
CA PRO A 85 -19.53 1.46 -20.63
C PRO A 85 -20.92 0.95 -20.95
N THR A 86 -21.47 1.48 -21.99
CA THR A 86 -22.62 0.89 -22.65
C THR A 86 -22.25 -0.38 -23.40
N SER A 87 -20.94 -0.56 -23.70
CA SER A 87 -20.42 -1.74 -24.40
C SER A 87 -18.97 -2.04 -24.04
N LEU A 88 -18.57 -3.31 -24.15
CA LEU A 88 -17.17 -3.76 -24.00
C LEU A 88 -16.23 -3.01 -24.96
N LYS A 89 -16.72 -2.64 -26.16
CA LYS A 89 -15.95 -1.91 -27.15
C LYS A 89 -15.54 -0.52 -26.69
N GLU A 90 -16.40 0.15 -25.91
CA GLU A 90 -16.10 1.47 -25.34
C GLU A 90 -15.06 1.38 -24.22
N ILE A 91 -15.15 0.34 -23.36
CA ILE A 91 -14.09 0.06 -22.37
C ILE A 91 -12.75 -0.09 -23.07
N LEU A 92 -12.70 -0.91 -24.11
CA LEU A 92 -11.47 -1.22 -24.82
C LEU A 92 -10.87 0.01 -25.51
N ALA A 93 -11.69 0.98 -25.90
CA ALA A 93 -11.22 2.21 -26.55
C ALA A 93 -10.51 3.17 -25.57
N ASP A 94 -10.94 3.23 -24.31
CA ASP A 94 -10.38 4.14 -23.29
C ASP A 94 -9.23 3.53 -22.46
N GLN A 95 -9.06 2.20 -22.54
CA GLN A 95 -8.04 1.42 -21.84
C GLN A 95 -6.63 2.01 -21.84
N PRO A 96 -6.05 2.42 -23.00
CA PRO A 96 -4.64 2.79 -23.07
C PRO A 96 -4.23 3.97 -22.21
N GLN A 97 -5.19 4.75 -21.71
CA GLN A 97 -4.94 5.97 -20.95
C GLN A 97 -5.14 5.79 -19.45
N ASN A 98 -5.80 4.72 -19.00
CA ASN A 98 -6.01 4.43 -17.58
C ASN A 98 -5.01 3.39 -17.07
N LYS A 99 -4.02 3.85 -16.29
CA LYS A 99 -2.97 2.97 -15.77
C LYS A 99 -3.47 1.96 -14.73
N LEU A 100 -4.50 2.31 -13.94
CA LEU A 100 -5.08 1.40 -12.95
C LEU A 100 -5.76 0.23 -13.65
N TYR A 101 -6.53 0.53 -14.70
CA TYR A 101 -7.15 -0.49 -15.54
C TYR A 101 -6.09 -1.35 -16.24
N ASN A 102 -5.13 -0.71 -16.90
CA ASN A 102 -4.07 -1.42 -17.66
C ASN A 102 -3.24 -2.35 -16.76
N ALA A 103 -3.00 -1.96 -15.50
CA ALA A 103 -2.22 -2.75 -14.58
C ALA A 103 -2.88 -4.08 -14.18
N TRP A 104 -4.21 -4.09 -14.07
CA TRP A 104 -4.93 -5.18 -13.46
C TRP A 104 -5.95 -5.89 -14.36
N VAL A 105 -6.28 -5.31 -15.49
CA VAL A 105 -7.24 -5.89 -16.44
C VAL A 105 -6.58 -6.25 -17.76
N ASP A 106 -5.97 -5.27 -18.45
CA ASP A 106 -5.32 -5.55 -19.73
C ASP A 106 -4.16 -6.54 -19.62
N MET A 107 -3.39 -6.43 -18.54
CA MET A 107 -2.19 -7.22 -18.38
C MET A 107 -2.46 -8.59 -17.78
N LEU A 108 -3.66 -8.83 -17.27
CA LEU A 108 -4.14 -10.16 -16.87
C LEU A 108 -4.86 -10.88 -18.04
N GLY A 109 -4.69 -10.39 -19.28
CA GLY A 109 -5.26 -11.00 -20.47
C GLY A 109 -4.74 -12.42 -20.75
N GLU A 110 -5.22 -13.00 -21.83
CA GLU A 110 -4.94 -14.41 -22.22
C GLU A 110 -3.44 -14.72 -22.36
N ASP A 111 -2.60 -13.71 -22.67
CA ASP A 111 -1.15 -13.88 -22.85
C ASP A 111 -0.36 -13.97 -21.53
N MET A 112 -0.96 -13.67 -20.38
CA MET A 112 -0.24 -13.65 -19.12
C MET A 112 0.17 -15.06 -18.65
N PHE A 113 -0.72 -16.03 -18.75
CA PHE A 113 -0.41 -17.40 -18.33
C PHE A 113 0.76 -18.02 -19.08
N PRO A 114 0.86 -17.91 -20.41
CA PRO A 114 2.05 -18.33 -21.13
C PRO A 114 3.32 -17.65 -20.64
N MET A 115 3.29 -16.34 -20.37
CA MET A 115 4.47 -15.61 -19.86
C MET A 115 4.87 -16.05 -18.45
N MET A 116 3.90 -16.34 -17.59
CA MET A 116 4.17 -16.82 -16.23
C MET A 116 4.76 -18.23 -16.20
N LEU A 117 4.47 -19.04 -17.19
CA LEU A 117 4.92 -20.44 -17.30
C LEU A 117 6.15 -20.59 -18.21
N ASP A 118 6.65 -19.49 -18.80
CA ASP A 118 7.85 -19.48 -19.63
C ASP A 118 9.09 -19.78 -18.78
N THR A 119 9.93 -20.69 -19.22
CA THR A 119 11.15 -21.13 -18.53
C THR A 119 12.39 -20.32 -18.86
N ALA A 120 12.29 -19.28 -19.65
CA ALA A 120 13.43 -18.46 -20.10
C ALA A 120 14.21 -17.81 -18.94
N ASP A 121 13.58 -17.56 -17.80
CA ASP A 121 14.23 -17.06 -16.58
C ASP A 121 15.16 -18.11 -15.95
N ILE A 122 14.82 -19.40 -16.01
CA ILE A 122 15.65 -20.52 -15.54
C ILE A 122 16.91 -20.61 -16.39
N ASP A 123 16.75 -20.56 -17.71
CA ASP A 123 17.87 -20.61 -18.65
C ASP A 123 18.84 -19.44 -18.45
N LYS A 124 18.30 -18.25 -18.16
CA LYS A 124 19.06 -17.04 -17.89
C LYS A 124 19.81 -17.08 -16.56
N ASN A 125 19.14 -17.49 -15.51
CA ASN A 125 19.69 -17.47 -14.14
C ASN A 125 20.43 -18.75 -13.79
N LYS A 126 20.21 -19.85 -14.50
CA LYS A 126 20.69 -21.21 -14.23
C LYS A 126 20.26 -21.76 -12.88
N GLU A 127 19.23 -21.18 -12.29
CA GLU A 127 18.61 -21.57 -11.03
C GLU A 127 17.12 -21.20 -11.02
N ILE A 128 16.34 -21.92 -10.25
CA ILE A 128 14.91 -21.61 -10.06
C ILE A 128 14.79 -20.57 -8.95
N THR A 129 14.37 -19.36 -9.29
CA THR A 129 14.17 -18.25 -8.33
C THR A 129 12.73 -18.15 -7.82
N SER A 130 11.77 -18.70 -8.57
CA SER A 130 10.34 -18.77 -8.23
C SER A 130 9.65 -19.83 -9.09
N LEU A 131 8.45 -20.26 -8.70
CA LEU A 131 7.67 -21.22 -9.49
C LEU A 131 7.10 -20.62 -10.77
N LEU A 132 6.86 -19.31 -10.79
CA LEU A 132 6.37 -18.58 -11.95
C LEU A 132 7.45 -17.63 -12.43
N ASN A 133 7.60 -17.51 -13.73
CA ASN A 133 8.49 -16.52 -14.32
C ASN A 133 8.01 -15.11 -13.94
N SER A 134 8.85 -14.36 -13.25
CA SER A 134 8.52 -13.01 -12.75
C SER A 134 8.91 -11.88 -13.71
N ASP A 135 9.52 -12.16 -14.86
CA ASP A 135 9.97 -11.15 -15.81
C ASP A 135 8.82 -10.32 -16.38
N PHE A 136 7.59 -10.88 -16.42
CA PHE A 136 6.42 -10.12 -16.83
C PHE A 136 6.08 -8.99 -15.85
N ILE A 137 6.26 -9.22 -14.53
CA ILE A 137 6.07 -8.19 -13.49
C ILE A 137 7.10 -7.08 -13.64
N ASP A 138 8.36 -7.43 -13.94
CA ASP A 138 9.42 -6.46 -14.19
C ASP A 138 9.09 -5.57 -15.41
N LYS A 139 8.61 -6.16 -16.50
CA LYS A 139 8.17 -5.43 -17.70
C LYS A 139 7.00 -4.49 -17.39
N LEU A 140 6.03 -4.98 -16.63
CA LEU A 140 4.86 -4.23 -16.21
C LEU A 140 5.24 -3.05 -15.32
N ALA A 141 6.00 -3.30 -14.27
CA ALA A 141 6.45 -2.27 -13.34
C ALA A 141 7.23 -1.17 -14.05
N ASN A 142 8.12 -1.55 -15.00
CA ASN A 142 8.86 -0.61 -15.85
C ASN A 142 7.95 0.24 -16.75
N LYS A 143 6.84 -0.32 -17.22
CA LYS A 143 5.87 0.39 -18.06
C LYS A 143 5.04 1.38 -17.26
N LEU A 144 4.58 0.99 -16.07
CA LEU A 144 3.61 1.73 -15.27
C LEU A 144 4.26 2.72 -14.29
N VAL A 145 5.35 2.32 -13.65
CA VAL A 145 6.04 3.11 -12.61
C VAL A 145 7.36 3.63 -13.16
N LYS A 146 7.30 4.72 -13.86
CA LYS A 146 8.48 5.37 -14.47
C LYS A 146 8.38 6.89 -14.33
N ALA A 147 9.55 7.54 -14.36
CA ALA A 147 9.62 8.99 -14.47
C ALA A 147 8.98 9.46 -15.78
N LYS A 148 8.26 10.56 -15.72
CA LYS A 148 7.77 11.29 -16.89
C LYS A 148 8.49 12.63 -16.94
N GLU A 149 8.85 13.07 -18.12
CA GLU A 149 9.42 14.41 -18.37
C GLU A 149 8.37 15.54 -18.22
N ASN A 150 7.24 15.25 -17.57
CA ASN A 150 6.21 16.26 -17.41
C ASN A 150 6.63 17.25 -16.31
N LYS A 151 6.89 18.49 -16.73
CA LYS A 151 7.31 19.59 -15.83
C LYS A 151 6.18 20.09 -14.93
N ASN A 152 4.95 19.65 -15.16
CA ASN A 152 3.81 20.08 -14.36
C ASN A 152 3.78 19.27 -13.07
N ARG A 153 4.06 19.92 -11.94
CA ARG A 153 4.06 19.34 -10.60
C ARG A 153 2.75 19.55 -9.84
N ASN A 154 1.72 20.03 -10.52
CA ASN A 154 0.47 20.34 -9.86
C ASN A 154 -0.29 19.06 -9.52
N PHE A 155 -0.56 18.90 -8.24
CA PHE A 155 -1.46 17.87 -7.73
C PHE A 155 -2.89 18.42 -7.66
N PRO A 156 -3.90 17.56 -7.80
CA PRO A 156 -5.29 17.96 -7.51
C PRO A 156 -5.46 18.48 -6.08
N GLY A 157 -6.40 19.38 -5.86
CA GLY A 157 -6.65 19.98 -4.54
C GLY A 157 -7.09 18.97 -3.49
N TYR A 158 -7.71 17.86 -3.90
CA TYR A 158 -8.08 16.75 -3.01
C TYR A 158 -6.88 15.87 -2.59
N ILE A 159 -5.66 16.21 -2.98
CA ILE A 159 -4.43 15.56 -2.49
C ILE A 159 -3.76 16.48 -1.48
N TYR A 160 -3.52 15.94 -0.28
CA TYR A 160 -2.81 16.66 0.77
C TYR A 160 -1.31 16.82 0.42
N SER A 161 -0.72 17.91 0.88
CA SER A 161 0.72 18.17 0.71
C SER A 161 1.43 18.21 2.07
N PRO A 162 2.38 17.30 2.33
CA PRO A 162 2.77 16.17 1.50
C PRO A 162 1.81 14.97 1.61
N LEU A 163 1.56 14.29 0.49
CA LEU A 163 0.90 12.98 0.49
C LEU A 163 1.89 11.93 0.97
N LYS A 164 1.56 11.20 2.01
CA LYS A 164 2.35 10.09 2.52
C LYS A 164 1.90 8.77 1.89
N VAL A 165 2.85 7.97 1.39
CA VAL A 165 2.58 6.65 0.79
C VAL A 165 3.54 5.64 1.37
N PHE A 166 3.04 4.52 1.87
CA PHE A 166 3.91 3.46 2.38
C PHE A 166 3.44 2.07 1.97
N LEU A 167 4.40 1.17 1.85
CA LEU A 167 4.20 -0.23 1.52
C LEU A 167 4.72 -1.09 2.66
N THR A 168 3.98 -2.16 2.98
CA THR A 168 4.48 -3.21 3.86
C THR A 168 5.40 -4.14 3.08
N LEU A 169 6.45 -4.60 3.72
CA LEU A 169 7.44 -5.53 3.18
C LEU A 169 7.74 -6.60 4.24
N THR A 170 8.16 -7.77 3.80
CA THR A 170 8.73 -8.78 4.67
C THR A 170 10.22 -8.91 4.37
N ASN A 171 11.07 -8.44 5.27
CA ASN A 171 12.53 -8.54 5.18
C ASN A 171 12.99 -9.93 5.62
N LEU A 172 13.59 -10.70 4.71
CA LEU A 172 13.99 -12.08 5.01
C LEU A 172 15.11 -12.18 6.03
N ALA A 173 16.01 -11.21 6.08
CA ALA A 173 17.05 -11.15 7.11
C ALA A 173 16.51 -10.71 8.47
N GLY A 174 15.50 -9.84 8.45
CA GLY A 174 14.94 -9.20 9.64
C GLY A 174 15.83 -8.12 10.22
N PHE A 175 15.25 -7.35 11.15
CA PHE A 175 15.96 -6.35 11.95
C PHE A 175 16.26 -6.95 13.32
N PRO A 176 17.53 -6.99 13.74
CA PRO A 176 17.87 -7.51 15.06
C PRO A 176 17.37 -6.58 16.16
N TYR A 177 17.03 -7.15 17.28
CA TYR A 177 16.83 -6.42 18.54
C TYR A 177 17.34 -7.24 19.71
N GLU A 178 17.86 -6.54 20.69
CA GLU A 178 18.45 -7.13 21.88
C GLU A 178 17.42 -7.25 23.01
N ILE A 179 17.35 -8.44 23.59
CA ILE A 179 16.67 -8.65 24.87
C ILE A 179 17.71 -8.93 25.93
N SER A 180 17.84 -8.02 26.89
CA SER A 180 18.74 -8.17 28.01
C SER A 180 17.95 -8.54 29.26
N TYR A 181 18.41 -9.57 29.98
CA TYR A 181 17.88 -9.85 31.31
C TYR A 181 19.03 -10.06 32.32
N ARG A 182 18.79 -9.66 33.58
CA ARG A 182 19.72 -9.90 34.67
C ARG A 182 19.55 -11.32 35.21
N GLY A 183 20.54 -12.18 34.99
CA GLY A 183 20.79 -13.33 35.82
C GLY A 183 21.51 -12.92 37.13
N ASN A 184 21.74 -13.86 38.05
CA ASN A 184 22.26 -13.59 39.41
C ASN A 184 23.55 -12.75 39.48
N THR A 185 24.36 -12.71 38.44
CA THR A 185 25.61 -11.93 38.41
C THR A 185 26.01 -11.41 37.03
N THR A 186 25.40 -11.87 35.98
CA THR A 186 25.78 -11.54 34.59
C THR A 186 24.58 -11.02 33.78
N LEU A 187 24.83 -10.01 32.95
CA LEU A 187 23.88 -9.53 31.95
C LEU A 187 23.93 -10.50 30.77
N ASN A 188 22.83 -11.26 30.57
CA ASN A 188 22.70 -12.13 29.40
C ASN A 188 21.96 -11.39 28.30
N LYS A 189 22.47 -11.47 27.08
CA LYS A 189 21.94 -10.83 25.88
C LYS A 189 21.43 -11.89 24.92
N TYR A 190 20.18 -11.76 24.49
CA TYR A 190 19.60 -12.58 23.44
C TYR A 190 19.22 -11.67 22.28
N TYR A 191 19.46 -12.15 21.08
CA TYR A 191 19.08 -11.45 19.86
C TYR A 191 17.91 -12.16 19.21
N MET A 192 16.92 -11.40 18.80
CA MET A 192 15.80 -11.83 17.98
C MET A 192 15.72 -10.94 16.74
N ALA A 193 14.87 -11.30 15.81
CA ALA A 193 14.67 -10.53 14.59
C ALA A 193 13.19 -10.19 14.38
N VAL A 194 12.94 -9.00 13.87
CA VAL A 194 11.63 -8.54 13.37
C VAL A 194 11.70 -8.48 11.88
N HIS A 195 10.79 -9.14 11.21
CA HIS A 195 10.75 -9.25 9.76
C HIS A 195 9.81 -8.25 9.07
N ASN A 196 8.97 -7.54 9.84
CA ASN A 196 8.18 -6.43 9.31
C ASN A 196 9.11 -5.33 8.83
N ASP A 197 8.89 -4.86 7.60
CA ASP A 197 9.64 -3.77 7.00
C ASP A 197 8.69 -2.87 6.20
N TYR A 198 9.12 -1.65 5.90
CA TYR A 198 8.28 -0.65 5.26
C TYR A 198 9.09 0.23 4.31
N ALA A 199 8.55 0.50 3.13
CA ALA A 199 9.07 1.53 2.24
C ALA A 199 8.14 2.73 2.30
N CYS A 200 8.66 3.86 2.78
CA CYS A 200 7.88 5.06 3.09
C CYS A 200 8.25 6.19 2.13
N PHE A 201 7.26 6.78 1.47
CA PHE A 201 7.44 7.83 0.48
C PHE A 201 6.55 9.03 0.80
N LYS A 202 6.99 10.23 0.40
CA LYS A 202 6.16 11.44 0.40
C LYS A 202 6.20 12.12 -0.96
N LEU A 203 5.03 12.54 -1.44
CA LEU A 203 4.84 13.23 -2.69
C LEU A 203 4.34 14.66 -2.44
N ASN A 204 4.38 15.49 -3.46
CA ASN A 204 3.91 16.87 -3.39
C ASN A 204 4.63 17.70 -2.32
N THR A 205 5.97 17.59 -2.29
CA THR A 205 6.83 18.35 -1.40
C THR A 205 8.16 18.66 -2.07
N ASP A 206 8.66 19.86 -1.90
CA ASP A 206 9.99 20.28 -2.36
C ASP A 206 11.07 20.04 -1.29
N GLU A 207 10.68 19.80 -0.04
CA GLU A 207 11.59 19.68 1.08
C GLU A 207 12.04 18.23 1.29
N ALA A 208 13.35 18.04 1.35
CA ALA A 208 13.97 16.84 1.90
C ALA A 208 13.94 16.93 3.43
N GLU A 209 12.79 16.70 4.04
CA GLU A 209 12.74 16.54 5.50
C GLU A 209 13.61 15.37 5.94
N LYS A 210 14.19 15.49 7.12
CA LYS A 210 15.05 14.46 7.71
C LYS A 210 14.23 13.42 8.49
N ASP A 211 13.18 12.91 7.87
CA ASP A 211 12.28 11.90 8.45
C ASP A 211 12.38 10.53 7.72
N GLU A 212 11.52 9.58 8.07
CA GLU A 212 11.42 8.27 7.44
C GLU A 212 10.84 8.29 6.02
N TRP A 213 10.31 9.43 5.57
CA TRP A 213 9.60 9.56 4.30
C TRP A 213 10.53 10.01 3.18
N MET A 214 10.87 9.09 2.28
CA MET A 214 11.66 9.39 1.08
C MET A 214 10.88 10.29 0.13
N PRO A 215 11.42 11.41 -0.33
CA PRO A 215 10.74 12.23 -1.32
C PRO A 215 10.60 11.45 -2.64
N LEU A 216 9.36 11.30 -3.15
CA LEU A 216 9.05 10.62 -4.39
C LEU A 216 8.51 11.63 -5.40
N ASP A 217 9.19 11.76 -6.54
CA ASP A 217 8.79 12.68 -7.60
C ASP A 217 8.88 12.00 -8.97
N PHE A 218 7.72 11.72 -9.53
CA PHE A 218 7.60 11.09 -10.85
C PHE A 218 7.98 12.04 -12.00
N ALA A 219 7.93 13.35 -11.80
CA ALA A 219 8.33 14.32 -12.83
C ALA A 219 9.85 14.35 -13.01
N THR A 220 10.61 14.30 -11.92
CA THR A 220 12.08 14.33 -11.93
C THR A 220 12.71 12.94 -11.91
N GLY A 221 11.96 11.91 -11.53
CA GLY A 221 12.46 10.56 -11.35
C GLY A 221 13.06 10.28 -9.97
N LYS A 222 12.98 11.22 -9.03
CA LYS A 222 13.55 11.05 -7.69
C LYS A 222 12.87 9.91 -6.95
N ASN A 223 13.65 8.91 -6.52
CA ASN A 223 13.23 7.70 -5.82
C ASN A 223 12.16 6.84 -6.55
N VAL A 224 11.92 7.07 -7.86
CA VAL A 224 10.95 6.28 -8.64
C VAL A 224 11.40 4.85 -8.79
N GLU A 225 12.70 4.59 -8.95
CA GLU A 225 13.27 3.24 -8.99
C GLU A 225 13.03 2.48 -7.68
N THR A 226 13.32 3.13 -6.55
CA THR A 226 13.09 2.56 -5.21
C THR A 226 11.61 2.26 -4.99
N ALA A 227 10.71 3.16 -5.38
CA ALA A 227 9.26 2.96 -5.28
C ALA A 227 8.78 1.79 -6.17
N ARG A 228 9.34 1.66 -7.37
CA ARG A 228 9.05 0.55 -8.28
C ARG A 228 9.52 -0.79 -7.71
N LEU A 229 10.75 -0.85 -7.19
CA LEU A 229 11.29 -2.05 -6.53
C LEU A 229 10.49 -2.41 -5.29
N ALA A 230 10.10 -1.43 -4.48
CA ALA A 230 9.25 -1.64 -3.31
C ALA A 230 7.85 -2.16 -3.69
N ALA A 231 7.25 -1.65 -4.77
CA ALA A 231 5.98 -2.15 -5.29
C ALA A 231 6.09 -3.60 -5.77
N MET A 232 7.18 -3.97 -6.42
CA MET A 232 7.42 -5.36 -6.80
C MET A 232 7.72 -6.25 -5.59
N ALA A 233 8.41 -5.73 -4.57
CA ALA A 233 8.74 -6.46 -3.35
C ALA A 233 7.51 -6.76 -2.50
N THR A 234 6.62 -5.76 -2.31
CA THR A 234 5.37 -5.97 -1.56
C THR A 234 4.46 -7.02 -2.20
N GLY A 235 4.50 -7.15 -3.53
CA GLY A 235 3.73 -8.15 -4.28
C GLY A 235 4.47 -9.46 -4.57
N ALA A 236 5.70 -9.65 -4.05
CA ALA A 236 6.50 -10.85 -4.27
C ALA A 236 6.01 -12.02 -3.40
N PHE A 237 4.87 -12.61 -3.78
CA PHE A 237 4.25 -13.70 -3.03
C PHE A 237 5.19 -14.92 -2.98
N PRO A 238 5.51 -15.42 -1.77
CA PRO A 238 6.55 -16.43 -1.58
C PRO A 238 6.33 -17.68 -2.42
N ILE A 239 7.42 -18.28 -2.87
CA ILE A 239 7.44 -19.48 -3.71
C ILE A 239 6.99 -19.18 -5.15
N PHE A 240 5.90 -18.45 -5.33
CA PHE A 240 5.33 -18.21 -6.66
C PHE A 240 6.03 -17.09 -7.41
N LEU A 241 6.43 -16.02 -6.73
CA LEU A 241 7.08 -14.87 -7.35
C LEU A 241 8.46 -14.61 -6.73
N LYS A 242 9.35 -14.11 -7.55
CA LYS A 242 10.75 -13.82 -7.18
C LYS A 242 10.81 -12.76 -6.09
N SER A 243 11.58 -13.03 -5.03
CA SER A 243 11.94 -12.04 -4.02
C SER A 243 12.67 -10.84 -4.65
N ARG A 244 12.63 -9.69 -4.00
CA ARG A 244 13.21 -8.45 -4.52
C ARG A 244 14.26 -7.90 -3.57
N VAL A 245 15.36 -7.42 -4.14
CA VAL A 245 16.40 -6.71 -3.41
C VAL A 245 16.07 -5.23 -3.42
N LEU A 246 16.04 -4.63 -2.23
CA LEU A 246 15.78 -3.22 -2.04
C LEU A 246 16.94 -2.59 -1.28
N ALA A 247 17.55 -1.56 -1.86
CA ALA A 247 18.59 -0.76 -1.22
C ALA A 247 17.99 0.60 -0.82
N ARG A 248 18.20 1.00 0.44
CA ARG A 248 17.71 2.27 1.01
C ARG A 248 18.80 2.90 1.86
N GLU A 249 18.77 4.21 2.01
CA GLU A 249 19.68 4.87 2.94
C GLU A 249 19.39 4.42 4.38
N THR A 250 20.44 4.02 5.09
CA THR A 250 20.34 3.56 6.48
C THR A 250 19.63 4.57 7.38
N ARG A 251 19.86 5.87 7.15
CA ARG A 251 19.20 6.94 7.91
C ARG A 251 17.68 6.95 7.76
N GLU A 252 17.13 6.55 6.60
CA GLU A 252 15.68 6.51 6.35
C GLU A 252 15.06 5.32 7.07
N VAL A 253 15.73 4.15 6.99
CA VAL A 253 15.29 2.95 7.67
C VAL A 253 15.27 3.12 9.19
N ASN A 254 16.36 3.69 9.76
CA ASN A 254 16.47 3.91 11.21
C ASN A 254 15.48 4.95 11.77
N LYS A 255 14.80 5.70 10.92
CA LYS A 255 13.77 6.67 11.32
C LYS A 255 12.35 6.13 11.26
N ILE A 256 12.14 4.92 10.75
CA ILE A 256 10.83 4.30 10.70
C ILE A 256 10.31 4.14 12.13
N ARG A 257 9.35 4.98 12.52
CA ARG A 257 8.91 5.12 13.92
C ARG A 257 8.22 3.89 14.50
N TRP A 258 7.61 3.08 13.67
CA TRP A 258 7.01 1.80 14.09
C TRP A 258 8.00 0.64 14.12
N LEU A 259 9.29 0.89 13.78
CA LEU A 259 10.42 -0.02 13.98
C LEU A 259 11.41 0.46 15.04
N LYS A 260 11.05 1.45 15.85
CA LYS A 260 11.94 2.11 16.84
C LYS A 260 12.51 1.19 17.92
N TYR A 261 11.97 -0.01 18.07
CA TYR A 261 12.43 -1.01 19.05
C TYR A 261 13.51 -1.96 18.52
N VAL A 262 13.85 -1.89 17.24
CA VAL A 262 14.94 -2.67 16.67
C VAL A 262 16.27 -1.93 16.82
N ASP A 263 17.37 -2.69 16.78
CA ASP A 263 18.69 -2.11 16.80
C ASP A 263 18.95 -1.29 15.53
N PRO A 264 19.59 -0.11 15.63
CA PRO A 264 19.87 0.71 14.46
C PRO A 264 20.78 -0.03 13.47
N VAL A 265 20.38 -0.08 12.21
CA VAL A 265 21.22 -0.62 11.14
C VAL A 265 22.43 0.29 10.90
N GLN A 266 23.57 -0.31 10.61
CA GLN A 266 24.84 0.37 10.43
C GLN A 266 25.16 0.58 8.94
N GLY A 267 26.07 1.50 8.65
CA GLY A 267 26.54 1.82 7.29
C GLY A 267 25.73 2.95 6.66
N ASN A 268 25.99 3.22 5.38
CA ASN A 268 25.31 4.29 4.63
C ASN A 268 24.08 3.77 3.89
N GLU A 269 24.12 2.52 3.45
CA GLU A 269 23.07 1.85 2.70
C GLU A 269 22.69 0.54 3.37
N TYR A 270 21.41 0.28 3.45
CA TYR A 270 20.85 -0.97 3.95
C TYR A 270 20.16 -1.72 2.81
N VAL A 271 20.76 -2.88 2.47
CA VAL A 271 20.29 -3.75 1.39
C VAL A 271 19.51 -4.90 1.99
N THR A 272 18.28 -5.07 1.58
CA THR A 272 17.37 -6.12 2.07
C THR A 272 16.85 -6.98 0.94
N GLN A 273 16.66 -8.27 1.20
CA GLN A 273 15.91 -9.17 0.35
C GLN A 273 14.50 -9.28 0.92
N ASN A 274 13.51 -8.91 0.11
CA ASN A 274 12.13 -8.79 0.56
C ASN A 274 11.19 -9.70 -0.24
N ILE A 275 10.15 -10.13 0.45
CA ILE A 275 9.01 -10.83 -0.10
C ILE A 275 7.73 -10.08 0.29
N ASP A 276 6.58 -10.60 -0.11
CA ASP A 276 5.26 -10.01 0.10
C ASP A 276 5.05 -9.53 1.54
N GLY A 277 4.74 -8.25 1.68
CA GLY A 277 4.48 -7.62 2.98
C GLY A 277 3.17 -8.08 3.63
N GLY A 278 2.22 -8.54 2.82
CA GLY A 278 0.92 -9.03 3.28
C GLY A 278 1.01 -10.29 4.16
N ILE A 279 2.14 -11.00 4.14
CA ILE A 279 2.36 -12.15 5.02
C ILE A 279 2.36 -11.75 6.50
N LEU A 280 2.94 -10.59 6.81
CA LEU A 280 3.07 -10.11 8.18
C LEU A 280 2.12 -8.96 8.51
N ASN A 281 1.80 -8.12 7.51
CA ASN A 281 0.91 -6.97 7.68
C ASN A 281 0.12 -6.75 6.38
N ASN A 282 -0.98 -7.47 6.23
CA ASN A 282 -1.83 -7.46 5.02
C ASN A 282 -2.77 -6.25 4.97
N GLU A 283 -3.12 -5.70 6.10
CA GLU A 283 -4.01 -4.54 6.26
C GLU A 283 -3.34 -3.54 7.20
N PRO A 284 -2.49 -2.61 6.68
CA PRO A 284 -1.69 -1.72 7.52
C PRO A 284 -2.51 -0.57 8.14
N PHE A 285 -3.71 -0.89 8.65
CA PHE A 285 -4.69 0.04 9.20
C PHE A 285 -4.13 0.88 10.35
N GLU A 286 -3.39 0.25 11.28
CA GLU A 286 -2.85 0.95 12.45
C GLU A 286 -1.83 2.03 12.06
N ILE A 287 -1.03 1.77 11.03
CA ILE A 287 -0.04 2.75 10.57
C ILE A 287 -0.74 3.91 9.85
N VAL A 288 -1.75 3.61 9.02
CA VAL A 288 -2.58 4.66 8.40
C VAL A 288 -3.22 5.53 9.50
N ARG A 289 -3.81 4.91 10.53
CA ARG A 289 -4.39 5.62 11.67
C ARG A 289 -3.35 6.47 12.41
N PHE A 290 -2.18 5.91 12.68
CA PHE A 290 -1.09 6.62 13.33
C PHE A 290 -0.71 7.90 12.56
N VAL A 291 -0.54 7.79 11.23
CA VAL A 291 -0.19 8.93 10.38
C VAL A 291 -1.30 9.99 10.38
N LEU A 292 -2.57 9.58 10.34
CA LEU A 292 -3.71 10.52 10.41
C LEU A 292 -3.78 11.21 11.77
N ASN A 293 -3.58 10.49 12.86
CA ASN A 293 -3.59 11.06 14.21
C ASN A 293 -2.51 12.13 14.39
N GLU A 294 -1.33 11.93 13.81
CA GLU A 294 -0.29 12.95 13.79
C GLU A 294 -0.70 14.20 13.01
N LEU A 295 -1.29 14.03 11.83
CA LEU A 295 -1.74 15.15 11.00
C LEU A 295 -2.85 15.97 11.67
N THR A 296 -3.74 15.29 12.41
CA THR A 296 -4.91 15.92 13.03
C THR A 296 -4.66 16.33 14.48
N SER A 297 -3.50 15.97 15.05
CA SER A 297 -3.20 16.12 16.48
C SER A 297 -4.26 15.47 17.39
N GLN A 298 -4.87 14.39 16.90
CA GLN A 298 -5.86 13.62 17.66
C GLN A 298 -5.17 12.48 18.41
N PRO A 299 -5.33 12.38 19.74
CA PRO A 299 -4.79 11.26 20.51
C PRO A 299 -5.56 9.97 20.20
N ASP A 300 -4.86 8.84 20.22
CA ASP A 300 -5.41 7.49 19.94
C ASP A 300 -6.58 7.08 20.87
N SER A 301 -6.66 7.69 22.05
CA SER A 301 -7.60 7.29 23.11
C SER A 301 -8.88 8.12 23.16
N THR A 302 -9.04 9.10 22.26
CA THR A 302 -10.20 9.99 22.36
C THR A 302 -11.38 9.42 21.60
N ILE A 303 -12.40 8.97 22.33
CA ILE A 303 -13.70 8.60 21.80
C ILE A 303 -14.50 9.88 21.67
N TYR A 304 -14.79 10.28 20.44
CA TYR A 304 -15.66 11.42 20.16
C TYR A 304 -17.06 10.90 19.83
N ASN A 305 -18.05 11.36 20.60
CA ASN A 305 -19.47 11.09 20.33
C ASN A 305 -20.10 12.10 19.38
N ASP A 306 -19.36 13.17 19.04
CA ASP A 306 -19.86 14.25 18.20
C ASP A 306 -19.16 14.19 16.83
N PRO A 307 -19.91 14.01 15.73
CA PRO A 307 -19.37 13.98 14.37
C PRO A 307 -18.57 15.23 13.99
N ASP A 308 -18.86 16.38 14.57
CA ASP A 308 -18.15 17.64 14.29
C ASP A 308 -16.69 17.63 14.75
N PHE A 309 -16.31 16.70 15.62
CA PHE A 309 -14.93 16.51 16.06
C PHE A 309 -14.10 15.60 15.16
N PHE A 310 -14.70 14.87 14.24
CA PHE A 310 -13.96 14.01 13.32
C PHE A 310 -13.19 14.85 12.31
N LYS A 311 -11.86 14.72 12.32
CA LYS A 311 -10.95 15.41 11.38
C LYS A 311 -10.41 14.48 10.31
N SER A 312 -10.60 13.17 10.47
CA SER A 312 -10.07 12.16 9.56
C SER A 312 -10.90 10.88 9.59
N THR A 313 -10.77 10.11 8.50
CA THR A 313 -11.30 8.74 8.42
C THR A 313 -10.37 7.86 7.61
N ILE A 314 -10.53 6.54 7.75
CA ILE A 314 -9.82 5.54 6.97
C ILE A 314 -10.81 4.81 6.08
N LEU A 315 -10.52 4.79 4.77
CA LEU A 315 -11.18 3.90 3.84
C LEU A 315 -10.33 2.63 3.70
N LEU A 316 -10.82 1.54 4.29
CA LEU A 316 -10.24 0.21 4.11
C LEU A 316 -10.82 -0.43 2.84
N ILE A 317 -9.95 -0.74 1.88
CA ILE A 317 -10.32 -1.44 0.65
C ILE A 317 -9.77 -2.85 0.74
N ASP A 318 -10.66 -3.79 1.04
CA ASP A 318 -10.36 -5.23 1.13
C ASP A 318 -11.22 -6.00 0.11
N PRO A 319 -10.60 -6.55 -0.96
CA PRO A 319 -11.33 -7.32 -1.97
C PRO A 319 -11.76 -8.71 -1.50
N PHE A 320 -11.26 -9.17 -0.35
CA PHE A 320 -11.62 -10.47 0.24
C PHE A 320 -12.13 -10.29 1.68
N PRO A 321 -13.33 -9.72 1.86
CA PRO A 321 -13.92 -9.64 3.18
C PRO A 321 -14.02 -11.06 3.78
N SER A 322 -13.78 -11.18 5.08
CA SER A 322 -13.77 -12.47 5.75
C SER A 322 -15.14 -13.11 5.71
N GLU A 323 -15.28 -14.16 4.92
CA GLU A 323 -16.41 -15.09 5.04
C GLU A 323 -16.27 -15.91 6.34
N LYS A 324 -17.39 -16.42 6.85
CA LYS A 324 -17.32 -17.41 7.93
C LYS A 324 -16.40 -18.54 7.49
N PRO A 325 -15.49 -19.03 8.37
CA PRO A 325 -14.63 -20.14 8.01
C PRO A 325 -15.48 -21.27 7.44
N ALA A 326 -15.20 -21.67 6.20
CA ALA A 326 -15.77 -22.89 5.65
C ALA A 326 -15.33 -24.08 6.51
N ASP A 327 -16.11 -25.15 6.53
CA ASP A 327 -15.74 -26.36 7.24
C ASP A 327 -14.33 -26.81 6.83
N PHE A 328 -13.38 -26.68 7.76
CA PHE A 328 -12.00 -27.05 7.52
C PHE A 328 -11.91 -28.57 7.30
N LYS A 329 -11.47 -28.97 6.11
CA LYS A 329 -11.23 -30.39 5.79
C LYS A 329 -9.79 -30.73 6.09
N ILE A 330 -9.58 -31.70 6.99
CA ILE A 330 -8.25 -32.24 7.28
C ILE A 330 -7.69 -32.91 6.03
N ASP A 331 -6.55 -32.42 5.54
CA ASP A 331 -5.81 -33.02 4.44
C ASP A 331 -4.31 -32.83 4.72
N THR A 332 -3.60 -33.96 4.89
CA THR A 332 -2.16 -33.99 5.23
C THR A 332 -1.27 -34.04 4.00
N GLY A 333 -1.82 -33.94 2.80
CA GLY A 333 -1.04 -33.87 1.57
C GLY A 333 -0.12 -32.64 1.56
N PHE A 334 1.11 -32.81 1.07
CA PHE A 334 2.14 -31.77 1.10
C PHE A 334 1.68 -30.44 0.51
N LEU A 335 1.10 -30.44 -0.69
CA LEU A 335 0.63 -29.21 -1.36
C LEU A 335 -0.53 -28.55 -0.60
N LYS A 336 -1.42 -29.34 -0.01
CA LYS A 336 -2.52 -28.83 0.81
C LYS A 336 -2.01 -28.21 2.11
N THR A 337 -1.08 -28.88 2.79
CA THR A 337 -0.45 -28.36 4.00
C THR A 337 0.28 -27.06 3.71
N LEU A 338 1.01 -26.97 2.59
CA LEU A 338 1.67 -25.74 2.16
C LEU A 338 0.67 -24.61 1.92
N ALA A 339 -0.41 -24.88 1.19
CA ALA A 339 -1.47 -23.89 0.93
C ALA A 339 -2.15 -23.43 2.23
N TYR A 340 -2.45 -24.33 3.15
CA TYR A 340 -3.03 -24.00 4.46
C TYR A 340 -2.07 -23.17 5.30
N THR A 341 -0.76 -23.48 5.27
CA THR A 341 0.26 -22.70 5.98
C THR A 341 0.31 -21.26 5.47
N ILE A 342 0.33 -21.07 4.17
CA ILE A 342 0.33 -19.73 3.55
C ILE A 342 -0.94 -18.97 3.92
N ASN A 343 -2.12 -19.59 3.80
CA ASN A 343 -3.39 -18.96 4.18
C ASN A 343 -3.43 -18.58 5.66
N CYS A 344 -2.85 -19.42 6.53
CA CYS A 344 -2.72 -19.11 7.95
C CYS A 344 -1.85 -17.88 8.20
N LEU A 345 -0.70 -17.78 7.53
CA LEU A 345 0.21 -16.64 7.66
C LEU A 345 -0.45 -15.35 7.19
N VAL A 346 -1.05 -15.36 6.01
CA VAL A 346 -1.79 -14.19 5.48
C VAL A 346 -2.93 -13.81 6.41
N GLY A 347 -3.69 -14.78 6.92
CA GLY A 347 -4.77 -14.54 7.89
C GLY A 347 -4.28 -13.92 9.21
N GLN A 348 -3.05 -14.25 9.66
CA GLN A 348 -2.46 -13.61 10.83
C GLN A 348 -1.97 -12.17 10.55
N GLY A 349 -1.64 -11.87 9.30
CA GLY A 349 -1.25 -10.52 8.85
C GLY A 349 -2.41 -9.53 8.72
N ARG A 350 -3.67 -9.98 8.86
CA ARG A 350 -4.87 -9.12 8.78
C ARG A 350 -5.08 -8.32 10.07
N ALA A 351 -5.77 -7.19 9.92
CA ALA A 351 -6.16 -6.37 11.07
C ALA A 351 -7.07 -7.15 12.01
N LYS A 352 -6.73 -7.17 13.30
CA LYS A 352 -7.46 -7.97 14.29
C LYS A 352 -8.73 -7.26 14.75
N PRO A 353 -9.85 -7.98 14.98
CA PRO A 353 -11.12 -7.37 15.39
C PRO A 353 -11.01 -6.47 16.61
N GLY A 354 -10.16 -6.82 17.59
CA GLY A 354 -9.95 -5.99 18.78
C GLY A 354 -9.30 -4.64 18.49
N ILE A 355 -8.42 -4.57 17.47
CA ILE A 355 -7.77 -3.35 17.02
C ILE A 355 -8.77 -2.49 16.26
N LEU A 356 -9.53 -3.09 15.36
CA LEU A 356 -10.59 -2.39 14.62
C LEU A 356 -11.66 -1.87 15.59
N ALA A 357 -12.12 -2.69 16.53
CA ALA A 357 -13.13 -2.29 17.51
C ALA A 357 -12.66 -1.15 18.43
N SER A 358 -11.38 -1.12 18.81
CA SER A 358 -10.82 0.00 19.59
C SER A 358 -10.71 1.31 18.81
N SER A 359 -10.79 1.22 17.47
CA SER A 359 -10.62 2.36 16.57
C SER A 359 -11.95 2.90 16.03
N VAL A 360 -13.03 2.13 16.22
CA VAL A 360 -14.37 2.47 15.75
C VAL A 360 -15.24 2.73 16.97
N ASN A 361 -15.88 3.91 17.02
CA ASN A 361 -16.94 4.12 17.98
C ASN A 361 -18.13 3.24 17.57
N ILE A 362 -18.42 2.21 18.37
CA ILE A 362 -19.43 1.20 18.07
C ILE A 362 -20.81 1.84 17.85
N ASP A 363 -21.10 2.95 18.54
CA ASP A 363 -22.39 3.65 18.40
C ASP A 363 -22.52 4.39 17.05
N LEU A 364 -21.41 4.78 16.43
CA LEU A 364 -21.37 5.43 15.13
C LEU A 364 -21.11 4.46 13.97
N ALA A 365 -20.50 3.31 14.23
CA ALA A 365 -20.17 2.33 13.18
C ALA A 365 -21.40 1.87 12.38
N GLY A 366 -22.56 1.73 13.04
CA GLY A 366 -23.82 1.39 12.39
C GLY A 366 -24.35 2.48 11.46
N GLN A 367 -23.87 3.72 11.54
CA GLN A 367 -24.32 4.84 10.72
C GLN A 367 -23.43 5.08 9.48
N PHE A 368 -22.18 4.61 9.50
CA PHE A 368 -21.19 4.87 8.46
C PHE A 368 -20.65 3.64 7.74
N MET A 369 -21.08 2.45 8.12
CA MET A 369 -20.81 1.25 7.31
C MET A 369 -21.76 1.22 6.12
N ILE A 370 -21.28 1.73 4.99
CA ILE A 370 -21.89 1.49 3.68
C ILE A 370 -21.35 0.14 3.21
N ALA A 371 -22.22 -0.85 3.18
CA ALA A 371 -21.93 -2.17 2.64
C ALA A 371 -21.76 -2.12 1.11
#